data_8d7b49258a18070ed7a93789f67053f9
#
_entry.id   8d7b49258a18070ed7a93789f67053f9
#
_cell.length_a   1.000
_cell.length_b   1.000
_cell.length_c   1.000
_cell.angle_alpha   90.00
_cell.angle_beta   90.00
_cell.angle_gamma   90.00
#
_symmetry.space_group_name_H-M   'P 1'
#
loop_
_entity.id
_entity.type
_entity.pdbx_description
1 polymer ?
#
loop_
_entity_poly.entity_id
_entity_poly.type
_entity_poly.pdbx_seq_one_letter_code
_entity_poly.pdbx_strand_id
1 'polypeptide(L)'
;MNKKNSFGTVAGRIWSQYSFIFVFLIIMVGYAITIQANGNAFKWSHVVAVLGSQNTCIVGSMALGMALVIITGQIDLSIGSALVLCTGVTIMVFNVTNSILLMILAALVSGALCGAINGVLAGCAKMPPFV
;
A
#
# COMPACT_ATOMS: atom_id res chain seq x y z
N MET A 1 -27.89 -38.79 -5.75
CA MET A 1 -26.69 -38.14 -5.20
C MET A 1 -26.02 -37.34 -6.31
N ASN A 2 -26.15 -36.01 -6.27
CA ASN A 2 -25.87 -35.15 -7.41
C ASN A 2 -24.43 -34.53 -7.28
N LYS A 3 -23.48 -35.17 -7.94
CA LYS A 3 -22.02 -34.80 -7.93
C LYS A 3 -21.68 -33.58 -8.83
N LYS A 4 -22.70 -33.01 -9.52
CA LYS A 4 -22.48 -31.93 -10.51
C LYS A 4 -22.35 -30.52 -9.93
N ASN A 5 -22.72 -30.29 -8.67
CA ASN A 5 -22.72 -28.93 -8.08
C ASN A 5 -21.47 -28.57 -7.27
N SER A 6 -20.54 -29.52 -7.11
CA SER A 6 -19.32 -29.26 -6.29
C SER A 6 -18.25 -28.43 -7.03
N PHE A 7 -18.13 -28.60 -8.33
CA PHE A 7 -17.07 -27.90 -9.09
C PHE A 7 -17.38 -26.39 -9.27
N GLY A 8 -18.64 -26.05 -9.53
CA GLY A 8 -19.08 -24.66 -9.65
C GLY A 8 -18.99 -23.87 -8.34
N THR A 9 -19.28 -24.53 -7.21
CA THR A 9 -19.18 -23.90 -5.89
C THR A 9 -17.73 -23.69 -5.44
N VAL A 10 -16.83 -24.62 -5.76
CA VAL A 10 -15.38 -24.49 -5.47
C VAL A 10 -14.76 -23.43 -6.36
N ALA A 11 -15.03 -23.45 -7.67
CA ALA A 11 -14.56 -22.42 -8.60
C ALA A 11 -15.07 -21.02 -8.23
N GLY A 12 -16.35 -20.89 -7.85
CA GLY A 12 -16.91 -19.64 -7.40
C GLY A 12 -16.28 -19.11 -6.10
N ARG A 13 -15.95 -20.00 -5.17
CA ARG A 13 -15.27 -19.63 -3.92
C ARG A 13 -13.83 -19.18 -4.18
N ILE A 14 -13.09 -19.89 -5.04
CA ILE A 14 -11.73 -19.51 -5.44
C ILE A 14 -11.77 -18.17 -6.17
N TRP A 15 -12.70 -17.96 -7.10
CA TRP A 15 -12.86 -16.72 -7.82
C TRP A 15 -13.17 -15.56 -6.87
N SER A 16 -14.09 -15.72 -5.93
CA SER A 16 -14.43 -14.69 -4.95
C SER A 16 -13.28 -14.34 -4.01
N GLN A 17 -12.46 -15.32 -3.64
CA GLN A 17 -11.38 -15.14 -2.68
C GLN A 17 -10.08 -14.59 -3.32
N TYR A 18 -9.83 -14.95 -4.60
CA TYR A 18 -8.58 -14.62 -5.28
C TYR A 18 -8.76 -13.74 -6.52
N SER A 19 -9.97 -13.18 -6.74
CA SER A 19 -10.27 -12.33 -7.91
C SER A 19 -9.28 -11.17 -8.08
N PHE A 20 -8.82 -10.56 -6.99
CA PHE A 20 -7.85 -9.48 -7.04
C PHE A 20 -6.49 -9.91 -7.61
N ILE A 21 -6.05 -11.15 -7.36
CA ILE A 21 -4.81 -11.71 -7.91
C ILE A 21 -4.97 -11.91 -9.42
N PHE A 22 -6.13 -12.40 -9.88
CA PHE A 22 -6.40 -12.57 -11.30
C PHE A 22 -6.42 -11.23 -12.04
N VAL A 23 -7.05 -10.20 -11.46
CA VAL A 23 -7.05 -8.85 -12.02
C VAL A 23 -5.63 -8.29 -12.08
N PHE A 24 -4.84 -8.46 -11.03
CA PHE A 24 -3.45 -8.03 -11.01
C PHE A 24 -2.61 -8.72 -12.10
N LEU A 25 -2.77 -10.03 -12.26
CA LEU A 25 -2.07 -10.80 -13.31
C LEU A 25 -2.49 -10.36 -14.71
N ILE A 26 -3.77 -10.09 -14.95
CA ILE A 26 -4.27 -9.57 -16.24
C ILE A 26 -3.64 -8.22 -16.55
N ILE A 27 -3.57 -7.31 -15.58
CA ILE A 27 -2.93 -6.00 -15.76
C ILE A 27 -1.44 -6.17 -16.06
N MET A 28 -0.74 -7.06 -15.34
CA MET A 28 0.68 -7.32 -15.53
C MET A 28 0.98 -7.89 -16.91
N VAL A 29 0.16 -8.84 -17.38
CA VAL A 29 0.28 -9.42 -18.73
C VAL A 29 -0.05 -8.37 -19.80
N GLY A 30 -1.10 -7.58 -19.63
CA GLY A 30 -1.45 -6.49 -20.54
C GLY A 30 -0.33 -5.47 -20.67
N TYR A 31 0.31 -5.11 -19.57
CA TYR A 31 1.46 -4.22 -19.56
C TYR A 31 2.67 -4.82 -20.28
N ALA A 32 2.97 -6.10 -20.07
CA ALA A 32 4.05 -6.81 -20.75
C ALA A 32 3.82 -6.85 -22.28
N ILE A 33 2.59 -7.11 -22.73
CA ILE A 33 2.21 -7.09 -24.14
C ILE A 33 2.39 -5.70 -24.73
N THR A 34 1.98 -4.66 -24.03
CA THR A 34 2.09 -3.27 -24.49
C THR A 34 3.56 -2.85 -24.65
N ILE A 35 4.45 -3.23 -23.72
CA ILE A 35 5.88 -2.97 -23.84
C ILE A 35 6.46 -3.66 -25.09
N GLN A 36 6.09 -4.90 -25.33
CA GLN A 36 6.59 -5.67 -26.46
C GLN A 36 6.05 -5.13 -27.80
N ALA A 37 4.79 -4.68 -27.85
CA ALA A 37 4.17 -4.07 -29.01
C ALA A 37 4.83 -2.74 -29.41
N ASN A 38 5.37 -2.00 -28.43
CA ASN A 38 6.10 -0.75 -28.66
C ASN A 38 7.59 -0.95 -29.02
N GLY A 39 8.00 -2.17 -29.39
CA GLY A 39 9.37 -2.49 -29.83
C GLY A 39 10.37 -2.63 -28.68
N ASN A 40 9.94 -2.57 -27.44
CA ASN A 40 10.79 -2.81 -26.27
C ASN A 40 10.67 -4.27 -25.83
N ALA A 41 11.77 -5.03 -25.85
CA ALA A 41 11.75 -6.37 -25.29
C ALA A 41 11.49 -6.31 -23.79
N PHE A 42 10.49 -7.05 -23.31
CA PHE A 42 10.25 -7.22 -21.87
C PHE A 42 11.49 -7.91 -21.25
N LYS A 43 12.21 -7.17 -20.43
CA LYS A 43 13.38 -7.68 -19.70
C LYS A 43 13.06 -7.75 -18.22
N TRP A 44 13.50 -8.81 -17.56
CA TRP A 44 13.37 -8.95 -16.11
C TRP A 44 14.00 -7.77 -15.35
N SER A 45 15.05 -7.18 -15.92
CA SER A 45 15.67 -5.96 -15.37
C SER A 45 14.70 -4.78 -15.24
N HIS A 46 13.68 -4.66 -16.09
CA HIS A 46 12.66 -3.60 -15.97
C HIS A 46 11.78 -3.84 -14.73
N VAL A 47 11.40 -5.08 -14.45
CA VAL A 47 10.63 -5.42 -13.24
C VAL A 47 11.43 -5.07 -11.99
N VAL A 48 12.70 -5.46 -11.95
CA VAL A 48 13.60 -5.16 -10.83
C VAL A 48 13.80 -3.65 -10.67
N ALA A 49 13.97 -2.91 -11.76
CA ALA A 49 14.11 -1.45 -11.73
C ALA A 49 12.85 -0.76 -11.21
N VAL A 50 11.66 -1.23 -11.60
CA VAL A 50 10.39 -0.70 -11.09
C VAL A 50 10.21 -1.02 -9.61
N LEU A 51 10.47 -2.26 -9.20
CA LEU A 51 10.36 -2.68 -7.79
C LEU A 51 11.36 -1.95 -6.88
N GLY A 52 12.56 -1.64 -7.38
CA GLY A 52 13.57 -0.85 -6.67
C GLY A 52 13.41 0.66 -6.81
N SER A 53 12.40 1.13 -7.55
CA SER A 53 12.20 2.57 -7.72
C SER A 53 11.68 3.23 -6.44
N GLN A 54 12.08 4.48 -6.22
CA GLN A 54 11.64 5.28 -5.08
C GLN A 54 10.11 5.35 -4.98
N ASN A 55 9.43 5.52 -6.10
CA ASN A 55 7.96 5.58 -6.14
C ASN A 55 7.32 4.28 -5.65
N THR A 56 7.84 3.13 -6.06
CA THR A 56 7.33 1.82 -5.60
C THR A 56 7.56 1.61 -4.12
N CYS A 57 8.70 2.05 -3.58
CA CYS A 57 8.97 1.98 -2.15
C CYS A 57 7.97 2.84 -1.35
N ILE A 58 7.68 4.06 -1.79
CA ILE A 58 6.72 4.95 -1.14
C ILE A 58 5.31 4.35 -1.19
N VAL A 59 4.82 4.03 -2.40
CA VAL A 59 3.46 3.49 -2.58
C VAL A 59 3.31 2.14 -1.88
N GLY A 60 4.33 1.28 -1.95
CA GLY A 60 4.34 -0.02 -1.28
C GLY A 60 4.25 0.10 0.24
N SER A 61 5.00 1.02 0.84
CA SER A 61 4.94 1.28 2.29
C SER A 61 3.57 1.80 2.71
N MET A 62 3.00 2.74 1.95
CA MET A 62 1.65 3.25 2.19
C MET A 62 0.59 2.15 2.03
N ALA A 63 0.71 1.30 1.02
CA ALA A 63 -0.20 0.19 0.78
C ALA A 63 -0.19 -0.83 1.92
N LEU A 64 0.98 -1.14 2.48
CA LEU A 64 1.10 -2.02 3.66
C LEU A 64 0.41 -1.41 4.89
N GLY A 65 0.64 -0.11 5.16
CA GLY A 65 -0.05 0.60 6.24
C GLY A 65 -1.56 0.59 6.07
N MET A 66 -2.03 0.90 4.85
CA MET A 66 -3.46 0.90 4.52
C MET A 66 -4.09 -0.49 4.63
N ALA A 67 -3.37 -1.54 4.23
CA ALA A 67 -3.85 -2.92 4.35
C ALA A 67 -4.14 -3.29 5.82
N LEU A 68 -3.31 -2.87 6.76
CA LEU A 68 -3.55 -3.09 8.19
C LEU A 68 -4.82 -2.38 8.67
N VAL A 69 -5.06 -1.15 8.23
CA VAL A 69 -6.27 -0.39 8.56
C VAL A 69 -7.52 -1.04 7.95
N ILE A 70 -7.46 -1.49 6.70
CA ILE A 70 -8.57 -2.18 6.03
C ILE A 70 -8.93 -3.51 6.73
N ILE A 71 -7.95 -4.26 7.22
CA ILE A 71 -8.18 -5.50 7.98
C ILE A 71 -9.01 -5.23 9.25
N THR A 72 -8.87 -4.05 9.87
CA THR A 72 -9.71 -3.65 11.02
C THR A 72 -11.11 -3.16 10.62
N GLY A 73 -11.44 -3.20 9.33
CA GLY A 73 -12.73 -2.74 8.79
C GLY A 73 -12.88 -1.23 8.70
N GLN A 74 -11.77 -0.51 8.73
CA GLN A 74 -11.74 0.97 8.66
C GLN A 74 -11.07 1.44 7.37
N ILE A 75 -11.31 2.69 6.99
CA ILE A 75 -10.67 3.36 5.86
C ILE A 75 -10.05 4.64 6.41
N ASP A 76 -8.74 4.76 6.34
CA ASP A 76 -8.01 5.96 6.77
C ASP A 76 -7.73 6.87 5.56
N LEU A 77 -8.46 7.98 5.49
CA LEU A 77 -8.24 9.01 4.47
C LEU A 77 -7.15 10.00 4.88
N SER A 78 -6.69 9.97 6.13
CA SER A 78 -5.66 10.88 6.64
C SER A 78 -4.24 10.51 6.25
N ILE A 79 -4.03 9.32 5.65
CA ILE A 79 -2.69 8.80 5.33
C ILE A 79 -1.87 9.76 4.46
N GLY A 80 -2.53 10.46 3.52
CA GLY A 80 -1.86 11.44 2.65
C GLY A 80 -1.39 12.68 3.43
N SER A 81 -2.23 13.24 4.30
CA SER A 81 -1.89 14.40 5.14
C SER A 81 -0.86 14.03 6.20
N ALA A 82 -0.96 12.85 6.82
CA ALA A 82 0.02 12.34 7.75
C ALA A 82 1.41 12.16 7.08
N LEU A 83 1.45 11.66 5.84
CA LEU A 83 2.69 11.54 5.07
C LEU A 83 3.34 12.92 4.86
N VAL A 84 2.57 13.93 4.43
CA VAL A 84 3.10 15.29 4.21
C VAL A 84 3.63 15.89 5.52
N LEU A 85 2.88 15.75 6.62
CA LEU A 85 3.30 16.26 7.93
C LEU A 85 4.60 15.58 8.40
N CYS A 86 4.66 14.25 8.38
CA CYS A 86 5.82 13.48 8.82
C CYS A 86 7.05 13.81 7.96
N THR A 87 6.87 13.94 6.65
CA THR A 87 7.95 14.31 5.73
C THR A 87 8.46 15.72 6.03
N GLY A 88 7.56 16.68 6.27
CA GLY A 88 7.91 18.04 6.63
C GLY A 88 8.76 18.10 7.91
N VAL A 89 8.30 17.44 8.98
CA VAL A 89 9.03 17.35 10.25
C VAL A 89 10.41 16.71 10.06
N THR A 90 10.46 15.62 9.30
CA THR A 90 11.70 14.88 9.02
C THR A 90 12.73 15.73 8.32
N ILE A 91 12.32 16.49 7.28
CA ILE A 91 13.19 17.41 6.53
C ILE A 91 13.66 18.56 7.42
N MET A 92 12.77 19.14 8.23
CA MET A 92 13.15 20.22 9.16
C MET A 92 14.22 19.76 10.14
N VAL A 93 14.07 18.57 10.74
CA VAL A 93 15.07 18.01 11.66
C VAL A 93 16.39 17.77 10.94
N PHE A 94 16.37 17.24 9.73
CA PHE A 94 17.59 17.03 8.94
C PHE A 94 18.30 18.35 8.61
N ASN A 95 17.57 19.37 8.18
CA ASN A 95 18.14 20.67 7.82
C ASN A 95 18.82 21.39 9.02
N VAL A 96 18.31 21.16 10.22
CA VAL A 96 18.88 21.77 11.44
C VAL A 96 20.05 20.95 11.98
N THR A 97 19.95 19.62 11.94
CA THR A 97 20.91 18.74 12.63
C THR A 97 21.96 18.13 11.72
N ASN A 98 21.71 18.08 10.40
CA ASN A 98 22.50 17.35 9.40
C ASN A 98 22.79 15.90 9.78
N SER A 99 21.92 15.29 10.62
CA SER A 99 22.07 13.94 11.14
C SER A 99 21.00 13.03 10.57
N ILE A 100 21.42 12.02 9.81
CA ILE A 100 20.53 10.98 9.26
C ILE A 100 19.84 10.19 10.38
N LEU A 101 20.54 9.93 11.49
CA LEU A 101 19.98 9.22 12.63
C LEU A 101 18.80 9.98 13.26
N LEU A 102 18.98 11.30 13.48
CA LEU A 102 17.91 12.12 14.04
C LEU A 102 16.76 12.29 13.05
N MET A 103 17.04 12.34 11.75
CA MET A 103 16.03 12.34 10.70
C MET A 103 15.14 11.06 10.76
N ILE A 104 15.75 9.88 10.87
CA ILE A 104 15.02 8.61 10.98
C ILE A 104 14.19 8.58 12.27
N LEU A 105 14.77 8.99 13.39
CA LEU A 105 14.04 9.05 14.65
C LEU A 105 12.85 10.01 14.58
N ALA A 106 13.01 11.17 13.96
CA ALA A 106 11.94 12.14 13.75
C ALA A 106 10.81 11.56 12.90
N ALA A 107 11.14 10.83 11.82
CA ALA A 107 10.15 10.14 11.00
C ALA A 107 9.36 9.10 11.80
N LEU A 108 10.04 8.27 12.58
CA LEU A 108 9.39 7.24 13.40
C LEU A 108 8.50 7.84 14.50
N VAL A 109 8.99 8.86 15.19
CA VAL A 109 8.24 9.51 16.27
C VAL A 109 7.01 10.26 15.71
N SER A 110 7.19 11.04 14.65
CA SER A 110 6.05 11.77 14.05
C SER A 110 5.01 10.83 13.47
N GLY A 111 5.43 9.74 12.81
CA GLY A 111 4.52 8.71 12.30
C GLY A 111 3.77 7.99 13.43
N ALA A 112 4.46 7.62 14.51
CA ALA A 112 3.86 6.99 15.68
C ALA A 112 2.84 7.92 16.36
N LEU A 113 3.14 9.21 16.48
CA LEU A 113 2.22 10.20 17.06
C LEU A 113 0.96 10.36 16.18
N CYS A 114 1.12 10.52 14.87
CA CYS A 114 -0.02 10.59 13.95
C CYS A 114 -0.90 9.33 14.05
N GLY A 115 -0.27 8.14 14.03
CA GLY A 115 -0.99 6.88 14.15
C GLY A 115 -1.68 6.72 15.51
N ALA A 116 -1.06 7.15 16.61
CA ALA A 116 -1.67 7.12 17.94
C ALA A 116 -2.87 8.06 18.04
N ILE A 117 -2.77 9.28 17.50
CA ILE A 117 -3.89 10.25 17.48
C ILE A 117 -5.06 9.67 16.69
N ASN A 118 -4.81 9.18 15.46
CA ASN A 118 -5.85 8.57 14.64
C ASN A 118 -6.45 7.32 15.30
N GLY A 119 -5.63 6.47 15.92
CA GLY A 119 -6.08 5.28 16.63
C GLY A 119 -6.98 5.62 17.83
N VAL A 120 -6.65 6.66 18.61
CA VAL A 120 -7.47 7.13 19.73
C VAL A 120 -8.78 7.74 19.23
N LEU A 121 -8.74 8.57 18.18
CA LEU A 121 -9.95 9.17 17.61
C LEU A 121 -10.90 8.11 17.04
N ALA A 122 -10.39 7.13 16.31
CA ALA A 122 -11.20 6.07 15.74
C ALA A 122 -11.69 5.07 16.82
N GLY A 123 -10.83 4.68 17.76
CA GLY A 123 -11.16 3.65 18.74
C GLY A 123 -11.95 4.17 19.95
N CYS A 124 -11.56 5.33 20.54
CA CYS A 124 -12.15 5.84 21.74
C CYS A 124 -13.28 6.82 21.48
N ALA A 125 -13.13 7.71 20.49
CA ALA A 125 -14.15 8.70 20.16
C ALA A 125 -15.26 8.15 19.27
N LYS A 126 -15.16 6.90 18.80
CA LYS A 126 -16.12 6.25 17.88
C LYS A 126 -16.43 7.14 16.68
N MET A 127 -15.48 7.94 16.24
CA MET A 127 -15.64 8.75 15.04
C MET A 127 -15.77 7.85 13.82
N PRO A 128 -16.63 8.21 12.85
CA PRO A 128 -16.70 7.46 11.60
C PRO A 128 -15.31 7.41 10.95
N PRO A 129 -14.92 6.29 10.38
CA PRO A 129 -13.57 6.11 9.80
C PRO A 129 -13.27 6.97 8.55
N PHE A 130 -14.14 7.94 8.26
CA PHE A 130 -14.01 8.88 7.13
C PHE A 130 -13.54 10.28 7.55
N VAL A 131 -13.08 10.47 8.76
CA VAL A 131 -12.57 11.76 9.27
C VAL A 131 -11.06 11.86 9.12
#